data_1e41daad3444d090d9074ae51d02f9fe
#
_entry.id   1e41daad3444d090d9074ae51d02f9fe
#
_cell.length_a   1.000
_cell.length_b   1.000
_cell.length_c   1.000
_cell.angle_alpha   90.00
_cell.angle_beta   90.00
_cell.angle_gamma   90.00
#
_symmetry.space_group_name_H-M   'P 1'
#
loop_
_entity.id
_entity.type
_entity.pdbx_description
1 polymer ?
#
loop_
_entity_poly.entity_id
_entity_poly.type
_entity_poly.pdbx_seq_one_letter_code
_entity_poly.pdbx_strand_id
1 'polypeptide(L)'
;MLGRLPMGLAGLAILLYVQSGTASFAVAGLISAVYMLGVAGIAPLIGRMIDRIGPRPLLILCALVYPAALVALVVLVEHAAHTGWLALAALVGGAVLPPITICIRTLLPRMLQDADLLQTAYSVDSILIESIFVAGPALIAFFVALEFRAGAVLFAAACALAGSVLFMRTPAIRLWPRPTAYQSRGLLGPLRNRRLSMLYMATVLYSTAFGVIEVAIMALATAQGRPAAGGVILALASVGSGIGALVYGSRAWAMPPQRQYVIAQFAMALGLFALAPVTHLVWLGVLCVIACSPMAPVIALQSVLVARFTPPAMLAESFTWAATALLGGVSLGIAVGGLIVDYQSPFAAMLAAGVSTLSAAALSAVALSAAAATEEKTAAAESAL
;
A
#
# COMPACT_ATOMS: atom_id res chain seq x y z
N MET A 1 -0.40 -15.36 -0.29
CA MET A 1 0.68 -14.69 0.47
C MET A 1 2.01 -14.70 -0.26
N LEU A 2 2.54 -15.85 -0.67
CA LEU A 2 3.90 -15.98 -1.22
C LEU A 2 4.23 -14.94 -2.31
N GLY A 3 3.39 -14.80 -3.32
CA GLY A 3 3.63 -13.87 -4.42
C GLY A 3 3.46 -12.37 -4.08
N ARG A 4 3.05 -12.04 -2.85
CA ARG A 4 2.97 -10.67 -2.34
C ARG A 4 4.16 -10.27 -1.47
N LEU A 5 4.96 -11.24 -0.98
CA LEU A 5 6.13 -10.99 -0.15
C LEU A 5 7.12 -9.98 -0.78
N PRO A 6 7.38 -10.00 -2.09
CA PRO A 6 8.25 -9.01 -2.72
C PRO A 6 7.84 -7.56 -2.47
N MET A 7 6.54 -7.28 -2.28
CA MET A 7 6.03 -5.93 -2.01
C MET A 7 6.57 -5.34 -0.70
N GLY A 8 6.74 -6.15 0.35
CA GLY A 8 7.26 -5.70 1.65
C GLY A 8 8.77 -5.96 1.85
N LEU A 9 9.40 -6.69 0.93
CA LEU A 9 10.77 -7.16 1.09
C LEU A 9 11.74 -6.50 0.08
N ALA A 10 11.33 -6.38 -1.20
CA ALA A 10 12.29 -6.13 -2.28
C ALA A 10 12.97 -4.76 -2.19
N GLY A 11 12.26 -3.70 -1.86
CA GLY A 11 12.84 -2.35 -1.79
C GLY A 11 13.99 -2.26 -0.79
N LEU A 12 13.78 -2.75 0.42
CA LEU A 12 14.79 -2.76 1.48
C LEU A 12 15.90 -3.79 1.19
N ALA A 13 15.56 -4.95 0.63
CA ALA A 13 16.54 -5.95 0.22
C ALA A 13 17.50 -5.42 -0.86
N ILE A 14 16.97 -4.71 -1.87
CA ILE A 14 17.78 -4.05 -2.92
C ILE A 14 18.69 -3.00 -2.29
N LEU A 15 18.16 -2.15 -1.40
CA LEU A 15 18.94 -1.13 -0.73
C LEU A 15 20.15 -1.73 0.00
N LEU A 16 19.93 -2.71 0.87
CA LEU A 16 21.01 -3.31 1.66
C LEU A 16 21.99 -4.10 0.80
N TYR A 17 21.50 -4.79 -0.23
CA TYR A 17 22.36 -5.55 -1.13
C TYR A 17 23.27 -4.64 -1.96
N VAL A 18 22.71 -3.60 -2.59
CA VAL A 18 23.49 -2.63 -3.38
C VAL A 18 24.48 -1.88 -2.49
N GLN A 19 24.07 -1.50 -1.27
CA GLN A 19 24.98 -0.88 -0.30
C GLN A 19 26.15 -1.79 0.05
N SER A 20 25.92 -3.08 0.24
CA SER A 20 27.00 -4.04 0.55
C SER A 20 27.97 -4.25 -0.60
N GLY A 21 27.53 -4.09 -1.87
CA GLY A 21 28.37 -4.24 -3.05
C GLY A 21 29.08 -2.96 -3.48
N THR A 22 28.41 -1.80 -3.31
CA THR A 22 28.95 -0.48 -3.75
C THR A 22 29.61 0.32 -2.63
N ALA A 23 29.48 -0.12 -1.37
CA ALA A 23 29.88 0.62 -0.15
C ALA A 23 29.32 2.05 -0.06
N SER A 24 28.20 2.35 -0.78
CA SER A 24 27.58 3.66 -0.86
C SER A 24 26.09 3.60 -0.59
N PHE A 25 25.65 4.25 0.50
CA PHE A 25 24.22 4.42 0.79
C PHE A 25 23.53 5.35 -0.21
N ALA A 26 24.24 6.33 -0.79
CA ALA A 26 23.68 7.22 -1.79
C ALA A 26 23.30 6.45 -3.06
N VAL A 27 24.19 5.58 -3.57
CA VAL A 27 23.90 4.73 -4.72
C VAL A 27 22.79 3.73 -4.38
N ALA A 28 22.84 3.09 -3.23
CA ALA A 28 21.83 2.12 -2.79
C ALA A 28 20.44 2.74 -2.66
N GLY A 29 20.37 3.93 -2.07
CA GLY A 29 19.13 4.70 -1.95
C GLY A 29 18.57 5.10 -3.31
N LEU A 30 19.44 5.57 -4.23
CA LEU A 30 19.03 5.89 -5.60
C LEU A 30 18.43 4.67 -6.32
N ILE A 31 19.09 3.52 -6.26
CA ILE A 31 18.64 2.29 -6.93
C ILE A 31 17.30 1.81 -6.33
N SER A 32 17.15 1.83 -5.00
CA SER A 32 15.89 1.49 -4.33
C SER A 32 14.77 2.47 -4.69
N ALA A 33 15.06 3.77 -4.76
CA ALA A 33 14.09 4.79 -5.19
C ALA A 33 13.66 4.58 -6.65
N VAL A 34 14.58 4.26 -7.55
CA VAL A 34 14.27 3.95 -8.96
C VAL A 34 13.40 2.70 -9.07
N TYR A 35 13.65 1.66 -8.25
CA TYR A 35 12.77 0.49 -8.16
C TYR A 35 11.34 0.89 -7.74
N MET A 36 11.20 1.71 -6.71
CA MET A 36 9.89 2.19 -6.24
C MET A 36 9.18 3.08 -7.27
N LEU A 37 9.93 3.90 -8.02
CA LEU A 37 9.39 4.66 -9.15
C LEU A 37 8.85 3.73 -10.25
N GLY A 38 9.53 2.63 -10.54
CA GLY A 38 9.04 1.58 -11.44
C GLY A 38 7.70 1.01 -10.96
N VAL A 39 7.62 0.62 -9.68
CA VAL A 39 6.38 0.09 -9.07
C VAL A 39 5.22 1.08 -9.18
N ALA A 40 5.43 2.33 -8.76
CA ALA A 40 4.37 3.33 -8.70
C ALA A 40 3.98 3.88 -10.08
N GLY A 41 4.96 4.13 -10.96
CA GLY A 41 4.76 4.80 -12.22
C GLY A 41 4.02 3.95 -13.27
N ILE A 42 4.27 2.64 -13.28
CA ILE A 42 3.68 1.72 -14.27
C ILE A 42 2.38 1.08 -13.74
N ALA A 43 2.12 1.14 -12.43
CA ALA A 43 0.95 0.48 -11.83
C ALA A 43 -0.40 0.81 -12.52
N PRO A 44 -0.77 2.06 -12.83
CA PRO A 44 -2.04 2.34 -13.50
C PRO A 44 -2.14 1.75 -14.91
N LEU A 45 -1.01 1.67 -15.62
CA LEU A 45 -0.96 1.05 -16.95
C LEU A 45 -1.16 -0.47 -16.84
N ILE A 46 -0.55 -1.10 -15.85
CA ILE A 46 -0.72 -2.53 -15.54
C ILE A 46 -2.19 -2.83 -15.22
N GLY A 47 -2.83 -2.02 -14.37
CA GLY A 47 -4.24 -2.17 -14.04
C GLY A 47 -5.14 -2.10 -15.26
N ARG A 48 -4.89 -1.12 -16.13
CA ARG A 48 -5.59 -0.98 -17.41
C ARG A 48 -5.39 -2.18 -18.33
N MET A 49 -4.16 -2.71 -18.41
CA MET A 49 -3.88 -3.91 -19.20
C MET A 49 -4.62 -5.13 -18.63
N ILE A 50 -4.70 -5.27 -17.29
CA ILE A 50 -5.48 -6.33 -16.64
C ILE A 50 -6.96 -6.23 -17.04
N ASP A 51 -7.53 -5.03 -17.04
CA ASP A 51 -8.94 -4.83 -17.43
C ASP A 51 -9.18 -5.09 -18.92
N ARG A 52 -8.19 -4.81 -19.81
CA ARG A 52 -8.31 -4.97 -21.27
C ARG A 52 -8.08 -6.40 -21.76
N ILE A 53 -7.01 -7.03 -21.33
CA ILE A 53 -6.54 -8.33 -21.86
C ILE A 53 -6.61 -9.46 -20.84
N GLY A 54 -7.04 -9.14 -19.63
CA GLY A 54 -7.07 -10.06 -18.49
C GLY A 54 -5.72 -10.19 -17.77
N PRO A 55 -5.70 -10.80 -16.58
CA PRO A 55 -4.49 -10.87 -15.74
C PRO A 55 -3.47 -11.89 -16.25
N ARG A 56 -3.90 -12.96 -16.93
CA ARG A 56 -3.05 -14.12 -17.23
C ARG A 56 -1.81 -13.77 -18.08
N PRO A 57 -1.92 -13.09 -19.25
CA PRO A 57 -0.74 -12.77 -20.06
C PRO A 57 0.22 -11.85 -19.31
N LEU A 58 -0.32 -10.92 -18.52
CA LEU A 58 0.48 -9.98 -17.76
C LEU A 58 1.20 -10.66 -16.58
N LEU A 59 0.52 -11.55 -15.88
CA LEU A 59 1.14 -12.35 -14.81
C LEU A 59 2.26 -13.25 -15.34
N ILE A 60 2.13 -13.82 -16.55
CA ILE A 60 3.21 -14.59 -17.19
C ILE A 60 4.40 -13.67 -17.47
N LEU A 61 4.17 -12.51 -18.08
CA LEU A 61 5.23 -11.53 -18.34
C LEU A 61 5.95 -11.14 -17.05
N CYS A 62 5.20 -10.75 -16.04
CA CYS A 62 5.77 -10.34 -14.74
C CYS A 62 6.49 -11.50 -14.05
N ALA A 63 5.95 -12.72 -14.10
CA ALA A 63 6.56 -13.90 -13.50
C ALA A 63 7.92 -14.27 -14.12
N LEU A 64 8.17 -13.92 -15.37
CA LEU A 64 9.43 -14.16 -16.06
C LEU A 64 10.40 -12.97 -15.93
N VAL A 65 9.90 -11.76 -16.20
CA VAL A 65 10.76 -10.56 -16.28
C VAL A 65 11.17 -10.06 -14.89
N TYR A 66 10.29 -10.13 -13.89
CA TYR A 66 10.61 -9.67 -12.53
C TYR A 66 11.81 -10.44 -11.91
N PRO A 67 11.79 -11.78 -11.84
CA PRO A 67 12.93 -12.53 -11.33
C PRO A 67 14.19 -12.31 -12.16
N ALA A 68 14.07 -12.26 -13.49
CA ALA A 68 15.20 -12.00 -14.38
C ALA A 68 15.85 -10.63 -14.11
N ALA A 69 15.03 -9.59 -13.89
CA ALA A 69 15.52 -8.25 -13.55
C ALA A 69 16.24 -8.22 -12.19
N LEU A 70 15.71 -8.92 -11.17
CA LEU A 70 16.36 -9.00 -9.86
C LEU A 70 17.67 -9.83 -9.93
N VAL A 71 17.69 -10.92 -10.66
CA VAL A 71 18.92 -11.70 -10.88
C VAL A 71 19.94 -10.87 -11.66
N ALA A 72 19.51 -10.15 -12.71
CA ALA A 72 20.38 -9.23 -13.42
C ALA A 72 20.96 -8.15 -12.50
N LEU A 73 20.14 -7.58 -11.61
CA LEU A 73 20.62 -6.62 -10.61
C LEU A 73 21.70 -7.23 -9.71
N VAL A 74 21.50 -8.47 -9.25
CA VAL A 74 22.50 -9.18 -8.43
C VAL A 74 23.81 -9.36 -9.21
N VAL A 75 23.74 -9.86 -10.43
CA VAL A 75 24.93 -10.06 -11.29
C VAL A 75 25.65 -8.73 -11.57
N LEU A 76 24.91 -7.68 -11.88
CA LEU A 76 25.48 -6.35 -12.14
C LEU A 76 26.20 -5.76 -10.92
N VAL A 77 25.66 -5.97 -9.71
CA VAL A 77 26.34 -5.55 -8.47
C VAL A 77 27.63 -6.33 -8.26
N GLU A 78 27.63 -7.66 -8.46
CA GLU A 78 28.82 -8.50 -8.30
C GLU A 78 29.93 -8.14 -9.28
N HIS A 79 29.57 -7.71 -10.50
CA HIS A 79 30.53 -7.28 -11.52
C HIS A 79 30.88 -5.78 -11.42
N ALA A 80 30.53 -5.10 -10.34
CA ALA A 80 30.75 -3.65 -10.13
C ALA A 80 30.34 -2.80 -11.35
N ALA A 81 29.21 -3.16 -11.98
CA ALA A 81 28.72 -2.48 -13.18
C ALA A 81 28.35 -1.02 -12.90
N HIS A 82 28.34 -0.20 -13.96
CA HIS A 82 27.98 1.21 -13.86
C HIS A 82 26.57 1.39 -13.27
N THR A 83 26.41 2.39 -12.40
CA THR A 83 25.16 2.70 -11.68
C THR A 83 23.92 2.79 -12.59
N GLY A 84 24.11 3.25 -13.84
CA GLY A 84 23.03 3.32 -14.83
C GLY A 84 22.41 1.96 -15.17
N TRP A 85 23.20 0.90 -15.24
CA TRP A 85 22.69 -0.47 -15.48
C TRP A 85 21.96 -1.03 -14.25
N LEU A 86 22.46 -0.72 -13.05
CA LEU A 86 21.78 -1.05 -11.80
C LEU A 86 20.41 -0.39 -11.73
N ALA A 87 20.36 0.92 -12.07
CA ALA A 87 19.13 1.69 -12.11
C ALA A 87 18.13 1.14 -13.14
N LEU A 88 18.60 0.76 -14.34
CA LEU A 88 17.74 0.17 -15.36
C LEU A 88 17.18 -1.18 -14.91
N ALA A 89 17.98 -2.06 -14.34
CA ALA A 89 17.52 -3.35 -13.82
C ALA A 89 16.49 -3.16 -12.68
N ALA A 90 16.74 -2.22 -11.77
CA ALA A 90 15.82 -1.85 -10.69
C ALA A 90 14.51 -1.28 -11.22
N LEU A 91 14.56 -0.35 -12.18
CA LEU A 91 13.38 0.24 -12.81
C LEU A 91 12.51 -0.82 -13.48
N VAL A 92 13.14 -1.70 -14.29
CA VAL A 92 12.44 -2.81 -14.95
C VAL A 92 11.83 -3.75 -13.91
N GLY A 93 12.59 -4.15 -12.88
CA GLY A 93 12.08 -4.97 -11.79
C GLY A 93 10.85 -4.34 -11.12
N GLY A 94 10.95 -3.07 -10.73
CA GLY A 94 9.82 -2.36 -10.14
C GLY A 94 8.60 -2.29 -11.06
N ALA A 95 8.82 -1.96 -12.34
CA ALA A 95 7.75 -1.81 -13.35
C ALA A 95 6.96 -3.11 -13.60
N VAL A 96 7.60 -4.26 -13.42
CA VAL A 96 6.96 -5.58 -13.67
C VAL A 96 6.75 -6.39 -12.38
N LEU A 97 6.70 -5.73 -11.21
CA LEU A 97 6.27 -6.40 -9.97
C LEU A 97 4.92 -7.09 -10.19
N PRO A 98 4.80 -8.42 -9.92
CA PRO A 98 3.56 -9.13 -10.18
C PRO A 98 2.34 -8.53 -9.46
N PRO A 99 1.29 -8.11 -10.18
CA PRO A 99 0.15 -7.35 -9.63
C PRO A 99 -0.87 -8.27 -8.92
N ILE A 100 -0.41 -9.22 -8.12
CA ILE A 100 -1.26 -10.24 -7.47
C ILE A 100 -2.28 -9.59 -6.53
N THR A 101 -1.87 -8.56 -5.77
CA THR A 101 -2.76 -7.81 -4.88
C THR A 101 -3.91 -7.17 -5.65
N ILE A 102 -3.61 -6.53 -6.77
CA ILE A 102 -4.61 -5.89 -7.63
C ILE A 102 -5.57 -6.94 -8.20
N CYS A 103 -5.03 -8.06 -8.68
CA CYS A 103 -5.86 -9.16 -9.21
C CYS A 103 -6.82 -9.71 -8.15
N ILE A 104 -6.36 -9.94 -6.92
CA ILE A 104 -7.21 -10.43 -5.84
C ILE A 104 -8.29 -9.39 -5.49
N ARG A 105 -7.93 -8.13 -5.29
CA ARG A 105 -8.90 -7.07 -4.97
C ARG A 105 -9.94 -6.86 -6.06
N THR A 106 -9.56 -7.05 -7.32
CA THR A 106 -10.48 -6.98 -8.47
C THR A 106 -11.41 -8.19 -8.55
N LEU A 107 -10.96 -9.37 -8.10
CA LEU A 107 -11.77 -10.60 -8.10
C LEU A 107 -12.77 -10.65 -6.93
N LEU A 108 -12.42 -10.12 -5.76
CA LEU A 108 -13.25 -10.20 -4.57
C LEU A 108 -14.70 -9.76 -4.80
N PRO A 109 -15.01 -8.56 -5.35
CA PRO A 109 -16.40 -8.14 -5.56
C PRO A 109 -17.12 -8.92 -6.67
N ARG A 110 -16.39 -9.67 -7.49
CA ARG A 110 -16.96 -10.56 -8.51
C ARG A 110 -17.30 -11.93 -7.97
N MET A 111 -16.61 -12.35 -6.92
CA MET A 111 -16.82 -13.66 -6.27
C MET A 111 -17.79 -13.58 -5.09
N LEU A 112 -17.84 -12.45 -4.41
CA LEU A 112 -18.62 -12.22 -3.21
C LEU A 112 -19.65 -11.12 -3.50
N GLN A 113 -20.92 -11.51 -3.61
CA GLN A 113 -22.02 -10.58 -3.83
C GLN A 113 -22.59 -10.03 -2.52
N ASP A 114 -22.39 -10.76 -1.43
CA ASP A 114 -22.75 -10.32 -0.08
C ASP A 114 -21.80 -9.22 0.40
N ALA A 115 -22.38 -8.09 0.82
CA ALA A 115 -21.61 -6.90 1.22
C ALA A 115 -20.78 -7.13 2.49
N ASP A 116 -21.29 -7.89 3.45
CA ASP A 116 -20.61 -8.17 4.71
C ASP A 116 -19.44 -9.14 4.49
N LEU A 117 -19.64 -10.16 3.64
CA LEU A 117 -18.57 -11.07 3.25
C LEU A 117 -17.48 -10.34 2.45
N LEU A 118 -17.85 -9.42 1.57
CA LEU A 118 -16.89 -8.61 0.81
C LEU A 118 -16.06 -7.70 1.73
N GLN A 119 -16.70 -7.06 2.70
CA GLN A 119 -16.04 -6.24 3.70
C GLN A 119 -15.05 -7.05 4.55
N THR A 120 -15.48 -8.23 5.00
CA THR A 120 -14.63 -9.18 5.74
C THR A 120 -13.44 -9.63 4.90
N ALA A 121 -13.65 -9.95 3.62
CA ALA A 121 -12.58 -10.35 2.71
C ALA A 121 -11.53 -9.24 2.50
N TYR A 122 -11.94 -7.98 2.37
CA TYR A 122 -11.00 -6.86 2.31
C TYR A 122 -10.26 -6.62 3.63
N SER A 123 -10.91 -6.88 4.77
CA SER A 123 -10.25 -6.78 6.09
C SER A 123 -9.18 -7.86 6.23
N VAL A 124 -9.47 -9.10 5.85
CA VAL A 124 -8.50 -10.21 5.81
C VAL A 124 -7.35 -9.88 4.83
N ASP A 125 -7.65 -9.31 3.65
CA ASP A 125 -6.64 -8.87 2.69
C ASP A 125 -5.70 -7.82 3.31
N SER A 126 -6.23 -6.87 4.07
CA SER A 126 -5.43 -5.86 4.77
C SER A 126 -4.53 -6.46 5.85
N ILE A 127 -5.03 -7.42 6.64
CA ILE A 127 -4.21 -8.15 7.63
C ILE A 127 -3.06 -8.90 6.95
N LEU A 128 -3.34 -9.55 5.82
CA LEU A 128 -2.31 -10.26 5.06
C LEU A 128 -1.23 -9.31 4.52
N ILE A 129 -1.61 -8.09 4.12
CA ILE A 129 -0.65 -7.06 3.68
C ILE A 129 0.20 -6.58 4.87
N GLU A 130 -0.40 -6.26 6.02
CA GLU A 130 0.34 -5.89 7.23
C GLU A 130 1.33 -7.00 7.63
N SER A 131 0.91 -8.26 7.57
CA SER A 131 1.79 -9.40 7.87
C SER A 131 3.02 -9.45 6.95
N ILE A 132 2.89 -9.03 5.70
CA ILE A 132 3.99 -8.98 4.73
C ILE A 132 4.98 -7.87 5.11
N PHE A 133 4.50 -6.70 5.52
CA PHE A 133 5.37 -5.60 5.96
C PHE A 133 6.09 -5.89 7.28
N VAL A 134 5.52 -6.72 8.15
CA VAL A 134 6.21 -7.22 9.35
C VAL A 134 7.21 -8.33 9.01
N ALA A 135 6.82 -9.27 8.15
CA ALA A 135 7.68 -10.40 7.77
C ALA A 135 8.86 -9.99 6.88
N GLY A 136 8.70 -8.95 6.04
CA GLY A 136 9.74 -8.49 5.12
C GLY A 136 11.07 -8.17 5.80
N PRO A 137 11.12 -7.21 6.75
CA PRO A 137 12.33 -6.90 7.51
C PRO A 137 12.90 -8.10 8.30
N ALA A 138 12.04 -8.95 8.85
CA ALA A 138 12.47 -10.15 9.58
C ALA A 138 13.18 -11.16 8.65
N LEU A 139 12.66 -11.35 7.44
CA LEU A 139 13.31 -12.20 6.42
C LEU A 139 14.64 -11.61 5.96
N ILE A 140 14.73 -10.29 5.81
CA ILE A 140 16.00 -9.64 5.48
C ILE A 140 17.01 -9.86 6.60
N ALA A 141 16.64 -9.64 7.86
CA ALA A 141 17.51 -9.88 9.01
C ALA A 141 17.97 -11.34 9.06
N PHE A 142 17.13 -12.31 8.71
CA PHE A 142 17.47 -13.72 8.60
C PHE A 142 18.57 -13.96 7.55
N PHE A 143 18.42 -13.40 6.34
CA PHE A 143 19.44 -13.55 5.29
C PHE A 143 20.75 -12.84 5.62
N VAL A 144 20.69 -11.70 6.29
CA VAL A 144 21.87 -10.98 6.81
C VAL A 144 22.60 -11.84 7.85
N ALA A 145 21.87 -12.48 8.76
CA ALA A 145 22.44 -13.39 9.77
C ALA A 145 23.09 -14.66 9.15
N LEU A 146 22.63 -15.10 8.00
CA LEU A 146 23.22 -16.18 7.23
C LEU A 146 24.44 -15.74 6.37
N GLU A 147 24.82 -14.47 6.42
CA GLU A 147 25.85 -13.86 5.58
C GLU A 147 25.59 -14.03 4.06
N PHE A 148 24.37 -14.39 3.69
CA PHE A 148 23.97 -14.53 2.30
C PHE A 148 23.43 -13.21 1.75
N ARG A 149 24.35 -12.34 1.30
CA ARG A 149 24.06 -10.94 0.90
C ARG A 149 22.97 -10.82 -0.16
N ALA A 150 22.99 -11.64 -1.22
CA ALA A 150 21.99 -11.65 -2.28
C ALA A 150 20.70 -12.39 -1.89
N GLY A 151 20.68 -13.10 -0.76
CA GLY A 151 19.62 -14.03 -0.38
C GLY A 151 18.24 -13.42 -0.35
N ALA A 152 18.08 -12.24 0.26
CA ALA A 152 16.79 -11.56 0.36
C ALA A 152 16.25 -11.14 -1.03
N VAL A 153 17.13 -10.66 -1.94
CA VAL A 153 16.74 -10.25 -3.30
C VAL A 153 16.33 -11.47 -4.13
N LEU A 154 17.13 -12.55 -4.08
CA LEU A 154 16.82 -13.79 -4.79
C LEU A 154 15.59 -14.49 -4.23
N PHE A 155 15.37 -14.44 -2.93
CA PHE A 155 14.17 -14.95 -2.29
C PHE A 155 12.92 -14.17 -2.74
N ALA A 156 13.00 -12.83 -2.84
CA ALA A 156 11.92 -12.03 -3.42
C ALA A 156 11.62 -12.47 -4.88
N ALA A 157 12.65 -12.68 -5.68
CA ALA A 157 12.50 -13.17 -7.05
C ALA A 157 11.81 -14.56 -7.11
N ALA A 158 12.24 -15.49 -6.27
CA ALA A 158 11.65 -16.82 -6.17
C ALA A 158 10.19 -16.78 -5.70
N CYS A 159 9.88 -15.95 -4.68
CA CYS A 159 8.52 -15.75 -4.19
C CYS A 159 7.58 -15.14 -5.24
N ALA A 160 8.07 -14.19 -6.04
CA ALA A 160 7.32 -13.61 -7.14
C ALA A 160 6.98 -14.65 -8.21
N LEU A 161 7.97 -15.44 -8.63
CA LEU A 161 7.79 -16.50 -9.62
C LEU A 161 6.81 -17.56 -9.11
N ALA A 162 7.12 -18.18 -7.96
CA ALA A 162 6.30 -19.24 -7.39
C ALA A 162 4.88 -18.77 -7.08
N GLY A 163 4.75 -17.58 -6.48
CA GLY A 163 3.45 -16.99 -6.15
C GLY A 163 2.62 -16.68 -7.39
N SER A 164 3.21 -16.18 -8.46
CA SER A 164 2.51 -15.94 -9.73
C SER A 164 2.07 -17.25 -10.40
N VAL A 165 2.91 -18.28 -10.42
CA VAL A 165 2.57 -19.60 -10.95
C VAL A 165 1.44 -20.24 -10.16
N LEU A 166 1.53 -20.23 -8.83
CA LEU A 166 0.48 -20.75 -7.96
C LEU A 166 -0.83 -20.01 -8.16
N PHE A 167 -0.79 -18.66 -8.23
CA PHE A 167 -1.98 -17.84 -8.43
C PHE A 167 -2.64 -18.12 -9.78
N MET A 168 -1.85 -18.24 -10.86
CA MET A 168 -2.38 -18.61 -12.19
C MET A 168 -3.02 -20.00 -12.27
N ARG A 169 -2.66 -20.92 -11.37
CA ARG A 169 -3.25 -22.25 -11.27
C ARG A 169 -4.57 -22.24 -10.48
N THR A 170 -4.91 -21.17 -9.77
CA THR A 170 -6.16 -21.09 -9.00
C THR A 170 -7.38 -21.06 -9.92
N PRO A 171 -8.51 -21.68 -9.50
CA PRO A 171 -9.77 -21.59 -10.25
C PRO A 171 -10.26 -20.14 -10.41
N ALA A 172 -9.93 -19.27 -9.49
CA ALA A 172 -10.33 -17.86 -9.49
C ALA A 172 -9.94 -17.11 -10.78
N ILE A 173 -8.78 -17.42 -11.37
CA ILE A 173 -8.38 -16.83 -12.66
C ILE A 173 -9.28 -17.26 -13.82
N ARG A 174 -9.91 -18.44 -13.74
CA ARG A 174 -10.86 -18.90 -14.77
C ARG A 174 -12.18 -18.13 -14.71
N LEU A 175 -12.52 -17.57 -13.55
CA LEU A 175 -13.69 -16.72 -13.34
C LEU A 175 -13.49 -15.28 -13.83
N TRP A 176 -12.27 -14.96 -14.35
CA TRP A 176 -12.03 -13.63 -14.90
C TRP A 176 -12.93 -13.41 -16.12
N PRO A 177 -13.78 -12.36 -16.12
CA PRO A 177 -14.67 -12.13 -17.24
C PRO A 177 -13.85 -11.87 -18.51
N ARG A 178 -14.39 -12.34 -19.65
CA ARG A 178 -13.81 -11.97 -20.94
C ARG A 178 -13.83 -10.44 -21.07
N PRO A 179 -12.79 -9.85 -21.64
CA PRO A 179 -12.75 -8.40 -21.85
C PRO A 179 -14.01 -7.98 -22.63
N THR A 180 -14.88 -7.22 -22.01
CA THR A 180 -15.96 -6.52 -22.72
C THR A 180 -15.34 -5.39 -23.53
N ALA A 181 -15.93 -5.03 -24.68
CA ALA A 181 -15.43 -3.99 -25.56
C ALA A 181 -15.14 -2.71 -24.73
N TYR A 182 -13.88 -2.52 -24.42
CA TYR A 182 -13.42 -1.39 -23.63
C TYR A 182 -13.53 -0.13 -24.50
N GLN A 183 -14.51 0.72 -24.21
CA GLN A 183 -14.52 2.05 -24.79
C GLN A 183 -13.27 2.79 -24.29
N SER A 184 -12.40 3.18 -25.22
CA SER A 184 -11.13 3.84 -24.94
C SER A 184 -11.35 5.23 -24.32
N ARG A 185 -11.61 5.26 -23.04
CA ARG A 185 -11.52 6.48 -22.23
C ARG A 185 -10.04 6.68 -21.89
N GLY A 186 -9.53 7.91 -22.05
CA GLY A 186 -8.09 8.24 -21.90
C GLY A 186 -7.45 7.70 -20.59
N LEU A 187 -6.10 7.79 -20.46
CA LEU A 187 -5.31 7.27 -19.32
C LEU A 187 -5.82 7.68 -17.92
N LEU A 188 -6.66 8.70 -17.85
CA LEU A 188 -7.25 9.25 -16.63
C LEU A 188 -8.71 8.80 -16.42
N GLY A 189 -9.10 7.64 -16.96
CA GLY A 189 -10.48 7.15 -16.90
C GLY A 189 -11.13 7.18 -15.52
N PRO A 190 -10.52 6.52 -14.50
CA PRO A 190 -11.03 6.55 -13.13
C PRO A 190 -11.01 7.93 -12.47
N LEU A 191 -10.01 8.77 -12.81
CA LEU A 191 -9.86 10.13 -12.28
C LEU A 191 -10.92 11.11 -12.81
N ARG A 192 -11.64 10.79 -13.88
CA ARG A 192 -12.79 11.59 -14.36
C ARG A 192 -14.01 11.42 -13.45
N ASN A 193 -14.08 10.35 -12.68
CA ASN A 193 -15.11 10.18 -11.65
C ASN A 193 -14.75 11.00 -10.42
N ARG A 194 -15.49 12.09 -10.15
CA ARG A 194 -15.25 12.99 -9.03
C ARG A 194 -15.19 12.25 -7.68
N ARG A 195 -16.02 11.22 -7.47
CA ARG A 195 -16.04 10.42 -6.21
C ARG A 195 -14.74 9.65 -6.04
N LEU A 196 -14.24 9.00 -7.11
CA LEU A 196 -12.96 8.28 -7.07
C LEU A 196 -11.78 9.24 -6.90
N SER A 197 -11.76 10.38 -7.61
CA SER A 197 -10.69 11.36 -7.47
C SER A 197 -10.60 11.92 -6.05
N MET A 198 -11.74 12.21 -5.41
CA MET A 198 -11.77 12.65 -4.02
C MET A 198 -11.32 11.55 -3.05
N LEU A 199 -11.71 10.30 -3.31
CA LEU A 199 -11.26 9.14 -2.54
C LEU A 199 -9.74 8.95 -2.64
N TYR A 200 -9.16 9.08 -3.85
CA TYR A 200 -7.71 9.02 -4.04
C TYR A 200 -6.98 10.19 -3.38
N MET A 201 -7.54 11.40 -3.43
CA MET A 201 -6.97 12.54 -2.74
C MET A 201 -7.00 12.35 -1.21
N ALA A 202 -8.10 11.86 -0.66
CA ALA A 202 -8.19 11.47 0.75
C ALA A 202 -7.15 10.37 1.09
N THR A 203 -6.91 9.44 0.15
CA THR A 203 -5.88 8.42 0.28
C THR A 203 -4.49 9.04 0.38
N VAL A 204 -4.14 9.97 -0.51
CA VAL A 204 -2.86 10.69 -0.44
C VAL A 204 -2.71 11.38 0.91
N LEU A 205 -3.74 12.08 1.39
CA LEU A 205 -3.68 12.81 2.65
C LEU A 205 -3.45 11.88 3.86
N TYR A 206 -4.24 10.81 4.02
CA TYR A 206 -4.05 9.96 5.19
C TYR A 206 -2.77 9.11 5.09
N SER A 207 -2.35 8.73 3.90
CA SER A 207 -1.11 7.97 3.72
C SER A 207 0.14 8.86 3.87
N THR A 208 0.05 10.15 3.59
CA THR A 208 1.07 11.13 3.96
C THR A 208 1.31 11.12 5.47
N ALA A 209 0.25 11.01 6.27
CA ALA A 209 0.40 10.90 7.72
C ALA A 209 1.21 9.67 8.14
N PHE A 210 1.11 8.54 7.42
CA PHE A 210 1.90 7.34 7.72
C PHE A 210 3.40 7.60 7.55
N GLY A 211 3.80 8.20 6.43
CA GLY A 211 5.21 8.54 6.19
C GLY A 211 5.75 9.57 7.20
N VAL A 212 4.94 10.58 7.56
CA VAL A 212 5.33 11.59 8.56
C VAL A 212 5.54 10.95 9.94
N ILE A 213 4.62 10.07 10.38
CA ILE A 213 4.71 9.38 11.67
C ILE A 213 5.92 8.44 11.72
N GLU A 214 6.21 7.73 10.64
CA GLU A 214 7.38 6.87 10.54
C GLU A 214 8.67 7.65 10.81
N VAL A 215 8.84 8.79 10.15
CA VAL A 215 10.01 9.66 10.33
C VAL A 215 10.04 10.27 11.74
N ALA A 216 8.90 10.75 12.25
CA ALA A 216 8.82 11.38 13.57
C ALA A 216 9.19 10.40 14.70
N ILE A 217 8.70 9.15 14.65
CA ILE A 217 9.03 8.10 15.62
C ILE A 217 10.52 7.76 15.56
N MET A 218 11.08 7.56 14.35
CA MET A 218 12.48 7.25 14.18
C MET A 218 13.38 8.38 14.68
N ALA A 219 13.02 9.62 14.39
CA ALA A 219 13.76 10.80 14.84
C ALA A 219 13.75 10.94 16.37
N LEU A 220 12.57 10.76 17.00
CA LEU A 220 12.44 10.81 18.47
C LEU A 220 13.27 9.71 19.16
N ALA A 221 13.23 8.49 18.62
CA ALA A 221 14.00 7.36 19.15
C ALA A 221 15.52 7.60 19.00
N THR A 222 15.95 8.13 17.87
CA THR A 222 17.34 8.47 17.60
C THR A 222 17.84 9.60 18.52
N ALA A 223 17.04 10.65 18.70
CA ALA A 223 17.36 11.75 19.60
C ALA A 223 17.56 11.29 21.08
N GLN A 224 16.91 10.21 21.48
CA GLN A 224 17.08 9.60 22.80
C GLN A 224 18.20 8.53 22.84
N GLY A 225 19.02 8.39 21.80
CA GLY A 225 20.11 7.40 21.72
C GLY A 225 19.62 5.95 21.60
N ARG A 226 18.37 5.71 21.20
CA ARG A 226 17.74 4.39 21.13
C ARG A 226 17.09 4.14 19.74
N PRO A 227 17.83 4.22 18.63
CA PRO A 227 17.23 4.10 17.28
C PRO A 227 16.49 2.78 17.05
N ALA A 228 16.95 1.68 17.64
CA ALA A 228 16.26 0.38 17.56
C ALA A 228 14.84 0.41 18.14
N ALA A 229 14.58 1.24 19.15
CA ALA A 229 13.25 1.38 19.72
C ALA A 229 12.24 1.97 18.71
N GLY A 230 12.70 2.82 17.77
CA GLY A 230 11.86 3.33 16.69
C GLY A 230 11.27 2.21 15.84
N GLY A 231 12.10 1.25 15.43
CA GLY A 231 11.63 0.07 14.69
C GLY A 231 10.64 -0.79 15.48
N VAL A 232 10.86 -0.96 16.79
CA VAL A 232 9.92 -1.69 17.66
C VAL A 232 8.57 -0.97 17.74
N ILE A 233 8.57 0.36 17.89
CA ILE A 233 7.33 1.16 17.95
C ILE A 233 6.55 1.07 16.62
N LEU A 234 7.22 1.11 15.47
CA LEU A 234 6.59 0.91 14.17
C LEU A 234 6.02 -0.50 14.00
N ALA A 235 6.70 -1.52 14.53
CA ALA A 235 6.16 -2.88 14.56
C ALA A 235 4.90 -2.97 15.44
N LEU A 236 4.89 -2.31 16.61
CA LEU A 236 3.71 -2.21 17.47
C LEU A 236 2.54 -1.47 16.78
N ALA A 237 2.82 -0.42 16.01
CA ALA A 237 1.81 0.26 15.19
C ALA A 237 1.17 -0.70 14.17
N SER A 238 1.97 -1.55 13.50
CA SER A 238 1.46 -2.59 12.58
C SER A 238 0.64 -3.65 13.30
N VAL A 239 1.03 -4.05 14.52
CA VAL A 239 0.22 -4.96 15.37
C VAL A 239 -1.12 -4.32 15.69
N GLY A 240 -1.14 -3.03 16.07
CA GLY A 240 -2.36 -2.27 16.31
C GLY A 240 -3.29 -2.25 15.08
N SER A 241 -2.73 -1.95 13.91
CA SER A 241 -3.43 -1.98 12.62
C SER A 241 -4.05 -3.36 12.34
N GLY A 242 -3.28 -4.43 12.54
CA GLY A 242 -3.77 -5.81 12.38
C GLY A 242 -4.90 -6.17 13.34
N ILE A 243 -4.80 -5.79 14.62
CA ILE A 243 -5.88 -5.97 15.61
C ILE A 243 -7.13 -5.20 15.17
N GLY A 244 -6.97 -3.95 14.72
CA GLY A 244 -8.07 -3.15 14.19
C GLY A 244 -8.77 -3.81 13.01
N ALA A 245 -8.03 -4.40 12.08
CA ALA A 245 -8.60 -5.12 10.96
C ALA A 245 -9.37 -6.38 11.39
N LEU A 246 -8.84 -7.13 12.37
CA LEU A 246 -9.53 -8.31 12.93
C LEU A 246 -10.84 -7.92 13.60
N VAL A 247 -10.83 -6.90 14.47
CA VAL A 247 -12.03 -6.41 15.16
C VAL A 247 -13.04 -5.86 14.16
N TYR A 248 -12.58 -5.13 13.14
CA TYR A 248 -13.42 -4.55 12.12
C TYR A 248 -14.07 -5.65 11.24
N GLY A 249 -13.29 -6.61 10.76
CA GLY A 249 -13.73 -7.67 9.87
C GLY A 249 -14.56 -8.76 10.55
N SER A 250 -14.52 -8.87 11.90
CA SER A 250 -15.29 -9.85 12.66
C SER A 250 -16.72 -9.41 13.01
N ARG A 251 -17.11 -8.19 12.64
CA ARG A 251 -18.44 -7.63 12.99
C ARG A 251 -19.19 -7.18 11.76
N ALA A 252 -20.49 -7.45 11.73
CA ALA A 252 -21.40 -6.80 10.81
C ALA A 252 -21.73 -5.37 11.32
N TRP A 253 -21.57 -4.38 10.46
CA TRP A 253 -21.77 -2.99 10.81
C TRP A 253 -23.07 -2.48 10.20
N ALA A 254 -23.99 -2.01 11.00
CA ALA A 254 -25.27 -1.45 10.53
C ALA A 254 -25.13 -0.13 9.75
N MET A 255 -23.98 0.55 9.88
CA MET A 255 -23.71 1.81 9.19
C MET A 255 -23.20 1.59 7.76
N PRO A 256 -23.53 2.46 6.80
CA PRO A 256 -23.02 2.39 5.45
C PRO A 256 -21.48 2.58 5.41
N PRO A 257 -20.75 1.91 4.50
CA PRO A 257 -19.28 1.95 4.41
C PRO A 257 -18.71 3.37 4.31
N GLN A 258 -19.43 4.31 3.70
CA GLN A 258 -19.02 5.69 3.58
C GLN A 258 -18.89 6.38 4.97
N ARG A 259 -19.87 6.20 5.85
CA ARG A 259 -19.83 6.74 7.22
C ARG A 259 -18.75 6.06 8.04
N GLN A 260 -18.61 4.73 7.91
CA GLN A 260 -17.55 3.98 8.59
C GLN A 260 -16.16 4.50 8.19
N TYR A 261 -15.94 4.78 6.91
CA TYR A 261 -14.67 5.29 6.37
C TYR A 261 -14.29 6.65 7.00
N VAL A 262 -15.24 7.58 7.06
CA VAL A 262 -15.04 8.89 7.68
C VAL A 262 -14.75 8.77 9.18
N ILE A 263 -15.52 7.94 9.90
CA ILE A 263 -15.35 7.72 11.36
C ILE A 263 -13.98 7.09 11.64
N ALA A 264 -13.57 6.11 10.84
CA ALA A 264 -12.26 5.45 11.01
C ALA A 264 -11.09 6.42 10.76
N GLN A 265 -11.18 7.28 9.74
CA GLN A 265 -10.19 8.34 9.50
C GLN A 265 -10.16 9.37 10.63
N PHE A 266 -11.31 9.77 11.14
CA PHE A 266 -11.40 10.69 12.25
C PHE A 266 -10.81 10.09 13.53
N ALA A 267 -11.14 8.83 13.85
CA ALA A 267 -10.56 8.11 14.98
C ALA A 267 -9.02 8.00 14.85
N MET A 268 -8.52 7.72 13.63
CA MET A 268 -7.08 7.71 13.36
C MET A 268 -6.45 9.08 13.58
N ALA A 269 -7.08 10.17 13.12
CA ALA A 269 -6.58 11.53 13.33
C ALA A 269 -6.47 11.87 14.83
N LEU A 270 -7.49 11.54 15.61
CA LEU A 270 -7.46 11.73 17.07
C LEU A 270 -6.33 10.93 17.73
N GLY A 271 -6.15 9.68 17.30
CA GLY A 271 -5.05 8.84 17.76
C GLY A 271 -3.68 9.48 17.46
N LEU A 272 -3.47 9.98 16.26
CA LEU A 272 -2.22 10.62 15.85
C LEU A 272 -1.97 11.93 16.63
N PHE A 273 -2.99 12.74 16.90
CA PHE A 273 -2.86 13.90 17.76
C PHE A 273 -2.48 13.52 19.20
N ALA A 274 -3.02 12.42 19.71
CA ALA A 274 -2.70 11.92 21.06
C ALA A 274 -1.24 11.43 21.18
N LEU A 275 -0.58 11.02 20.09
CA LEU A 275 0.84 10.64 20.10
C LEU A 275 1.76 11.85 20.24
N ALA A 276 1.38 13.03 19.76
CA ALA A 276 2.25 14.20 19.70
C ALA A 276 2.90 14.58 21.04
N PRO A 277 2.18 14.69 22.17
CA PRO A 277 2.77 15.08 23.44
C PRO A 277 3.61 13.97 24.10
N VAL A 278 3.64 12.76 23.55
CA VAL A 278 4.27 11.60 24.18
C VAL A 278 5.74 11.51 23.81
N THR A 279 6.61 11.81 24.76
CA THR A 279 8.08 11.74 24.56
C THR A 279 8.69 10.44 25.06
N HIS A 280 8.04 9.73 25.98
CA HIS A 280 8.56 8.48 26.52
C HIS A 280 8.27 7.32 25.57
N LEU A 281 9.32 6.65 25.05
CA LEU A 281 9.25 5.66 23.98
C LEU A 281 8.32 4.46 24.30
N VAL A 282 8.29 4.00 25.56
CA VAL A 282 7.41 2.88 25.94
C VAL A 282 5.95 3.27 25.82
N TRP A 283 5.57 4.43 26.36
CA TRP A 283 4.19 4.92 26.27
C TRP A 283 3.81 5.26 24.83
N LEU A 284 4.75 5.79 24.04
CA LEU A 284 4.55 6.01 22.62
C LEU A 284 4.23 4.70 21.90
N GLY A 285 4.99 3.61 22.19
CA GLY A 285 4.72 2.30 21.60
C GLY A 285 3.34 1.74 21.96
N VAL A 286 2.95 1.84 23.25
CA VAL A 286 1.62 1.39 23.71
C VAL A 286 0.50 2.18 23.04
N LEU A 287 0.64 3.51 22.97
CA LEU A 287 -0.36 4.37 22.33
C LEU A 287 -0.40 4.21 20.81
N CYS A 288 0.72 3.88 20.15
CA CYS A 288 0.75 3.56 18.74
C CYS A 288 -0.13 2.36 18.37
N VAL A 289 -0.21 1.35 19.24
CA VAL A 289 -1.12 0.20 19.03
C VAL A 289 -2.58 0.69 18.91
N ILE A 290 -2.98 1.62 19.77
CA ILE A 290 -4.35 2.16 19.79
C ILE A 290 -4.55 3.15 18.65
N ALA A 291 -3.63 4.10 18.47
CA ALA A 291 -3.73 5.17 17.48
C ALA A 291 -3.73 4.65 16.03
N CYS A 292 -2.96 3.58 15.77
CA CYS A 292 -2.86 2.97 14.43
C CYS A 292 -3.89 1.85 14.19
N SER A 293 -4.70 1.47 15.19
CA SER A 293 -5.72 0.43 15.01
C SER A 293 -6.74 0.73 13.91
N PRO A 294 -7.12 1.99 13.56
CA PRO A 294 -8.04 2.24 12.45
C PRO A 294 -7.39 2.17 11.06
N MET A 295 -6.06 2.04 10.97
CA MET A 295 -5.31 2.10 9.71
C MET A 295 -5.74 1.02 8.71
N ALA A 296 -5.71 -0.26 9.08
CA ALA A 296 -6.13 -1.33 8.18
C ALA A 296 -7.65 -1.32 7.88
N PRO A 297 -8.55 -1.03 8.83
CA PRO A 297 -9.95 -0.71 8.52
C PRO A 297 -10.14 0.39 7.48
N VAL A 298 -9.40 1.49 7.54
CA VAL A 298 -9.44 2.57 6.53
C VAL A 298 -9.06 2.03 5.15
N ILE A 299 -8.01 1.24 5.03
CA ILE A 299 -7.57 0.63 3.76
C ILE A 299 -8.60 -0.38 3.23
N ALA A 300 -9.21 -1.18 4.11
CA ALA A 300 -10.26 -2.12 3.74
C ALA A 300 -11.50 -1.38 3.21
N LEU A 301 -11.98 -0.38 3.95
CA LEU A 301 -13.12 0.46 3.56
C LEU A 301 -12.86 1.23 2.27
N GLN A 302 -11.64 1.77 2.07
CA GLN A 302 -11.24 2.36 0.80
C GLN A 302 -11.41 1.36 -0.34
N SER A 303 -11.00 0.09 -0.13
CA SER A 303 -11.14 -0.95 -1.16
C SER A 303 -12.60 -1.25 -1.49
N VAL A 304 -13.47 -1.29 -0.47
CA VAL A 304 -14.94 -1.41 -0.65
C VAL A 304 -15.49 -0.24 -1.47
N LEU A 305 -15.10 0.99 -1.13
CA LEU A 305 -15.59 2.20 -1.82
C LEU A 305 -15.07 2.29 -3.26
N VAL A 306 -13.79 1.93 -3.50
CA VAL A 306 -13.25 1.83 -4.86
C VAL A 306 -14.05 0.83 -5.68
N ALA A 307 -14.32 -0.36 -5.14
CA ALA A 307 -15.11 -1.37 -5.83
C ALA A 307 -16.55 -0.88 -6.13
N ARG A 308 -17.18 -0.18 -5.18
CA ARG A 308 -18.55 0.33 -5.30
C ARG A 308 -18.68 1.45 -6.35
N PHE A 309 -17.70 2.37 -6.41
CA PHE A 309 -17.77 3.55 -7.29
C PHE A 309 -17.17 3.32 -8.67
N THR A 310 -16.60 2.14 -8.92
CA THR A 310 -15.93 1.82 -10.18
C THR A 310 -16.76 0.89 -11.05
N PRO A 311 -16.96 1.23 -12.33
CA PRO A 311 -17.53 0.30 -13.29
C PRO A 311 -16.69 -0.99 -13.41
N PRO A 312 -17.32 -2.18 -13.55
CA PRO A 312 -16.59 -3.46 -13.61
C PRO A 312 -15.46 -3.53 -14.64
N ALA A 313 -15.58 -2.77 -15.75
CA ALA A 313 -14.60 -2.73 -16.83
C ALA A 313 -13.32 -1.92 -16.51
N MET A 314 -13.27 -1.20 -15.38
CA MET A 314 -12.15 -0.34 -14.97
C MET A 314 -11.65 -0.64 -13.56
N LEU A 315 -12.02 -1.79 -13.01
CA LEU A 315 -11.84 -2.08 -11.59
C LEU A 315 -10.35 -2.26 -11.24
N ALA A 316 -9.59 -2.96 -12.08
CA ALA A 316 -8.15 -3.13 -11.84
C ALA A 316 -7.39 -1.79 -11.99
N GLU A 317 -7.72 -0.98 -13.00
CA GLU A 317 -7.14 0.36 -13.16
C GLU A 317 -7.44 1.24 -11.93
N SER A 318 -8.67 1.18 -11.39
CA SER A 318 -9.05 1.95 -10.20
C SER A 318 -8.30 1.50 -8.94
N PHE A 319 -8.08 0.21 -8.75
CA PHE A 319 -7.26 -0.29 -7.64
C PHE A 319 -5.78 0.07 -7.79
N THR A 320 -5.24 0.14 -9.00
CA THR A 320 -3.87 0.61 -9.20
C THR A 320 -3.72 2.10 -8.93
N TRP A 321 -4.71 2.94 -9.28
CA TRP A 321 -4.73 4.34 -8.87
C TRP A 321 -4.80 4.51 -7.35
N ALA A 322 -5.59 3.69 -6.65
CA ALA A 322 -5.64 3.68 -5.20
C ALA A 322 -4.27 3.30 -4.58
N ALA A 323 -3.59 2.29 -5.15
CA ALA A 323 -2.26 1.89 -4.71
C ALA A 323 -1.21 2.98 -4.96
N THR A 324 -1.25 3.63 -6.14
CA THR A 324 -0.37 4.76 -6.47
C THR A 324 -0.59 5.94 -5.52
N ALA A 325 -1.85 6.26 -5.19
CA ALA A 325 -2.19 7.31 -4.23
C ALA A 325 -1.66 6.99 -2.83
N LEU A 326 -1.78 5.73 -2.39
CA LEU A 326 -1.28 5.27 -1.09
C LEU A 326 0.26 5.38 -1.02
N LEU A 327 0.96 4.80 -1.98
CA LEU A 327 2.43 4.80 -2.01
C LEU A 327 3.00 6.21 -2.22
N GLY A 328 2.38 6.99 -3.10
CA GLY A 328 2.75 8.38 -3.35
C GLY A 328 2.57 9.25 -2.11
N GLY A 329 1.47 9.05 -1.37
CA GLY A 329 1.23 9.74 -0.12
C GLY A 329 2.26 9.39 0.96
N VAL A 330 2.57 8.09 1.15
CA VAL A 330 3.62 7.67 2.10
C VAL A 330 4.96 8.30 1.74
N SER A 331 5.36 8.28 0.46
CA SER A 331 6.61 8.87 -0.01
C SER A 331 6.65 10.39 0.23
N LEU A 332 5.54 11.10 -0.04
CA LEU A 332 5.39 12.52 0.27
C LEU A 332 5.50 12.77 1.78
N GLY A 333 4.88 11.90 2.57
CA GLY A 333 4.93 11.97 4.03
C GLY A 333 6.33 11.81 4.60
N ILE A 334 7.12 10.87 4.09
CA ILE A 334 8.53 10.70 4.48
C ILE A 334 9.33 11.97 4.17
N ALA A 335 9.16 12.52 2.97
CA ALA A 335 9.88 13.75 2.56
C ALA A 335 9.48 14.96 3.41
N VAL A 336 8.17 15.21 3.56
CA VAL A 336 7.64 16.33 4.35
C VAL A 336 7.93 16.15 5.83
N GLY A 337 7.79 14.91 6.35
CA GLY A 337 8.10 14.56 7.73
C GLY A 337 9.56 14.82 8.07
N GLY A 338 10.48 14.44 7.19
CA GLY A 338 11.91 14.75 7.34
C GLY A 338 12.16 16.26 7.46
N LEU A 339 11.60 17.05 6.55
CA LEU A 339 11.72 18.51 6.60
C LEU A 339 11.15 19.10 7.90
N ILE A 340 9.97 18.64 8.35
CA ILE A 340 9.37 19.15 9.58
C ILE A 340 10.24 18.77 10.80
N VAL A 341 10.77 17.57 10.85
CA VAL A 341 11.64 17.12 11.94
C VAL A 341 12.95 17.95 11.98
N ASP A 342 13.58 18.17 10.82
CA ASP A 342 14.86 18.89 10.73
C ASP A 342 14.71 20.37 11.09
N TYR A 343 13.63 21.05 10.65
CA TYR A 343 13.44 22.48 10.87
C TYR A 343 12.64 22.82 12.13
N GLN A 344 11.91 21.88 12.69
CA GLN A 344 11.05 22.14 13.86
C GLN A 344 11.25 21.08 14.95
N SER A 345 10.50 19.95 14.90
CA SER A 345 10.60 18.89 15.90
C SER A 345 9.80 17.64 15.53
N PRO A 346 10.06 16.48 16.13
CA PRO A 346 9.20 15.30 16.02
C PRO A 346 7.75 15.55 16.49
N PHE A 347 7.55 16.42 17.51
CA PHE A 347 6.22 16.84 17.97
C PHE A 347 5.42 17.52 16.86
N ALA A 348 6.03 18.49 16.17
CA ALA A 348 5.38 19.21 15.07
C ALA A 348 5.04 18.26 13.91
N ALA A 349 5.90 17.28 13.63
CA ALA A 349 5.66 16.25 12.62
C ALA A 349 4.44 15.38 12.99
N MET A 350 4.33 14.93 14.25
CA MET A 350 3.17 14.16 14.71
C MET A 350 1.86 14.96 14.64
N LEU A 351 1.88 16.26 14.96
CA LEU A 351 0.74 17.15 14.76
C LEU A 351 0.37 17.28 13.29
N ALA A 352 1.36 17.45 12.40
CA ALA A 352 1.13 17.53 10.96
C ALA A 352 0.49 16.24 10.40
N ALA A 353 0.89 15.07 10.91
CA ALA A 353 0.25 13.80 10.58
C ALA A 353 -1.24 13.78 11.00
N GLY A 354 -1.54 14.24 12.22
CA GLY A 354 -2.91 14.36 12.69
C GLY A 354 -3.75 15.31 11.82
N VAL A 355 -3.20 16.48 11.46
CA VAL A 355 -3.85 17.46 10.57
C VAL A 355 -4.09 16.88 9.18
N SER A 356 -3.10 16.19 8.61
CA SER A 356 -3.24 15.56 7.29
C SER A 356 -4.37 14.52 7.27
N THR A 357 -4.44 13.66 8.30
CA THR A 357 -5.51 12.66 8.43
C THR A 357 -6.87 13.28 8.69
N LEU A 358 -6.94 14.34 9.51
CA LEU A 358 -8.20 15.09 9.75
C LEU A 358 -8.69 15.74 8.45
N SER A 359 -7.79 16.28 7.64
CA SER A 359 -8.11 16.83 6.32
C SER A 359 -8.66 15.76 5.38
N ALA A 360 -8.08 14.53 5.42
CA ALA A 360 -8.61 13.39 4.70
C ALA A 360 -10.03 13.04 5.13
N ALA A 361 -10.30 13.00 6.44
CA ALA A 361 -11.63 12.73 6.99
C ALA A 361 -12.65 13.80 6.56
N ALA A 362 -12.28 15.09 6.63
CA ALA A 362 -13.12 16.20 6.20
C ALA A 362 -13.44 16.13 4.71
N LEU A 363 -12.42 15.87 3.86
CA LEU A 363 -12.61 15.71 2.43
C LEU A 363 -13.52 14.52 2.11
N SER A 364 -13.34 13.40 2.80
CA SER A 364 -14.16 12.20 2.66
C SER A 364 -15.61 12.46 3.08
N ALA A 365 -15.82 13.19 4.18
CA ALA A 365 -17.16 13.56 4.64
C ALA A 365 -17.90 14.40 3.59
N VAL A 366 -17.27 15.42 3.03
CA VAL A 366 -17.86 16.26 1.97
C VAL A 366 -18.12 15.47 0.69
N ALA A 367 -17.15 14.64 0.27
CA ALA A 367 -17.25 13.88 -0.97
C ALA A 367 -18.36 12.82 -0.93
N LEU A 368 -18.55 12.17 0.22
CA LEU A 368 -19.43 11.02 0.37
C LEU A 368 -20.84 11.40 0.88
N SER A 369 -21.02 12.54 1.55
CA SER A 369 -22.35 13.04 1.93
C SER A 369 -23.20 13.44 0.71
N ALA A 370 -22.57 14.07 -0.28
CA ALA A 370 -23.23 14.38 -1.56
C ALA A 370 -23.67 13.14 -2.34
N ALA A 371 -23.03 11.98 -2.10
CA ALA A 371 -23.39 10.70 -2.71
C ALA A 371 -24.64 10.07 -2.08
N ALA A 372 -24.74 10.09 -0.76
CA ALA A 372 -25.89 9.56 -0.04
C ALA A 372 -27.18 10.30 -0.38
N ALA A 373 -27.13 11.62 -0.47
CA ALA A 373 -28.27 12.45 -0.86
C ALA A 373 -28.76 12.20 -2.31
N THR A 374 -27.88 11.77 -3.21
CA THR A 374 -28.25 11.44 -4.60
C THR A 374 -28.87 10.05 -4.68
N GLU A 375 -28.34 9.06 -3.93
CA GLU A 375 -28.87 7.69 -3.86
C GLU A 375 -30.27 7.68 -3.20
N GLU A 376 -30.50 8.45 -2.13
CA GLU A 376 -31.81 8.61 -1.51
C GLU A 376 -32.86 9.22 -2.46
N LYS A 377 -32.46 10.23 -3.25
CA LYS A 377 -33.35 10.84 -4.25
C LYS A 377 -33.70 9.88 -5.39
N THR A 378 -32.75 9.04 -5.82
CA THR A 378 -33.00 8.07 -6.88
C THR A 378 -33.89 6.91 -6.38
N ALA A 379 -33.63 6.40 -5.18
CA ALA A 379 -34.47 5.38 -4.54
C ALA A 379 -35.89 5.88 -4.23
N ALA A 380 -36.05 7.12 -3.81
CA ALA A 380 -37.35 7.75 -3.61
C ALA A 380 -38.12 7.95 -4.95
N ALA A 381 -37.42 8.26 -6.04
CA ALA A 381 -38.02 8.38 -7.36
C ALA A 381 -38.44 7.01 -7.94
N GLU A 382 -37.66 5.95 -7.71
CA GLU A 382 -38.02 4.57 -8.13
C GLU A 382 -39.17 3.96 -7.32
N SER A 383 -39.31 4.35 -6.04
CA SER A 383 -40.44 3.92 -5.19
C SER A 383 -41.76 4.68 -5.47
N ALA A 384 -41.69 5.77 -6.21
CA ALA A 384 -42.85 6.59 -6.61
C ALA A 384 -43.40 6.27 -8.01
N LEU A 385 -42.75 5.36 -8.74
CA LEU A 385 -43.17 4.78 -10.01
C LEU A 385 -43.70 3.37 -9.82
#